data_90ad4bf23d430200a3f8958bd1cc1dd2
#
_entry.id   90ad4bf23d430200a3f8958bd1cc1dd2
#
_cell.length_a   1.000
_cell.length_b   1.000
_cell.length_c   1.000
_cell.angle_alpha   90.00
_cell.angle_beta   90.00
_cell.angle_gamma   90.00
#
_symmetry.space_group_name_H-M   'P 1'
#
loop_
_entity.id
_entity.type
_entity.pdbx_description
1 polymer ?
#
loop_
_entity_poly.entity_id
_entity_poly.type
_entity_poly.pdbx_seq_one_letter_code
_entity_poly.pdbx_strand_id
1 'polypeptide(L)'
;MSRRSSFVGAQLVVLAGMLVSGCSSSEYVAPSEATVPAAGVIKYQGKPLDFHRVSFIPDGKRPAAAVTDAEGRFTLGTNAEGDGAVVGKHVITVEYVGPPSNDEPGKETFAPPPAAAVKVPAKFTSTETSGVSIDIPEAGNTNLEINLE
;
A
#
# COMPACT_ATOMS: atom_id res chain seq x y z
N MET A 1 68.74 -36.10 50.49
CA MET A 1 69.39 -35.73 49.21
C MET A 1 68.39 -35.82 48.12
N SER A 2 68.42 -34.86 47.24
CA SER A 2 67.65 -34.72 45.96
C SER A 2 66.29 -34.02 46.10
N ARG A 3 66.33 -32.79 45.74
CA ARG A 3 65.23 -31.87 45.54
C ARG A 3 64.63 -32.13 44.14
N ARG A 4 63.32 -32.22 44.05
CA ARG A 4 62.62 -32.07 42.77
C ARG A 4 61.61 -30.95 42.83
N SER A 5 61.94 -29.89 42.15
CA SER A 5 61.03 -28.75 41.89
C SER A 5 59.99 -29.16 40.90
N SER A 6 58.71 -29.03 41.30
CA SER A 6 57.58 -29.13 40.37
C SER A 6 57.15 -27.75 39.92
N PHE A 7 57.37 -27.45 38.66
CA PHE A 7 56.77 -26.27 38.02
C PHE A 7 55.33 -26.52 37.71
N VAL A 8 54.47 -25.77 38.36
CA VAL A 8 53.04 -25.73 38.02
C VAL A 8 52.87 -24.68 36.94
N GLY A 9 52.61 -25.15 35.71
CA GLY A 9 52.27 -24.29 34.58
C GLY A 9 50.82 -23.81 34.72
N ALA A 10 50.64 -22.52 34.91
CA ALA A 10 49.32 -21.91 34.83
C ALA A 10 48.94 -21.73 33.36
N GLN A 11 47.99 -22.52 32.90
CA GLN A 11 47.31 -22.30 31.60
C GLN A 11 46.24 -21.21 31.75
N LEU A 12 46.52 -20.09 31.12
CA LEU A 12 45.56 -18.98 31.01
C LEU A 12 44.60 -19.31 29.84
N VAL A 13 43.40 -19.76 30.17
CA VAL A 13 42.33 -19.93 29.18
C VAL A 13 41.69 -18.58 28.94
N VAL A 14 42.03 -17.95 27.83
CA VAL A 14 41.35 -16.75 27.31
C VAL A 14 40.03 -17.18 26.67
N LEU A 15 38.92 -16.98 27.39
CA LEU A 15 37.58 -17.18 26.87
C LEU A 15 37.20 -15.96 26.02
N ALA A 16 37.39 -16.06 24.72
CA ALA A 16 36.91 -15.06 23.75
C ALA A 16 35.38 -15.12 23.67
N GLY A 17 34.72 -14.22 24.40
CA GLY A 17 33.28 -14.02 24.32
C GLY A 17 32.92 -13.37 22.95
N MET A 18 32.34 -14.13 22.03
CA MET A 18 31.68 -13.60 20.83
C MET A 18 30.41 -12.89 21.26
N LEU A 19 30.46 -11.55 21.29
CA LEU A 19 29.25 -10.71 21.36
C LEU A 19 28.56 -10.77 20.00
N VAL A 20 27.59 -11.65 19.87
CA VAL A 20 26.65 -11.63 18.73
C VAL A 20 25.71 -10.46 18.97
N SER A 21 26.06 -9.30 18.42
CA SER A 21 25.12 -8.17 18.29
C SER A 21 24.04 -8.56 17.29
N GLY A 22 22.98 -9.18 17.78
CA GLY A 22 21.75 -9.38 17.01
C GLY A 22 21.14 -8.01 16.69
N CYS A 23 21.24 -7.55 15.44
CA CYS A 23 20.39 -6.48 14.94
C CYS A 23 18.95 -6.98 14.97
N SER A 24 18.25 -6.67 16.04
CA SER A 24 16.80 -6.76 16.09
C SER A 24 16.27 -5.61 15.25
N SER A 25 16.04 -5.81 13.96
CA SER A 25 15.22 -4.92 13.17
C SER A 25 13.79 -5.06 13.72
N SER A 26 13.39 -4.16 14.60
CA SER A 26 11.99 -4.01 14.96
C SER A 26 11.28 -3.53 13.69
N GLU A 27 10.66 -4.45 12.99
CA GLU A 27 9.73 -4.14 11.92
C GLU A 27 8.60 -3.30 12.53
N TYR A 28 8.58 -2.02 12.20
CA TYR A 28 7.50 -1.13 12.60
C TYR A 28 6.25 -1.56 11.82
N VAL A 29 5.43 -2.36 12.44
CA VAL A 29 4.08 -2.65 11.93
C VAL A 29 3.21 -1.45 12.31
N ALA A 30 2.91 -0.60 11.32
CA ALA A 30 1.98 0.49 11.54
C ALA A 30 0.62 -0.09 12.01
N PRO A 31 -0.03 0.53 13.00
CA PRO A 31 -1.32 0.05 13.48
C PRO A 31 -2.31 -0.04 12.31
N SER A 32 -3.03 -1.16 12.23
CA SER A 32 -4.06 -1.34 11.22
C SER A 32 -5.30 -0.53 11.58
N GLU A 33 -5.89 0.13 10.58
CA GLU A 33 -7.18 0.81 10.72
C GLU A 33 -8.33 -0.20 10.63
N ALA A 34 -9.40 0.04 11.39
CA ALA A 34 -10.63 -0.73 11.23
C ALA A 34 -11.31 -0.36 9.90
N THR A 35 -11.52 -1.34 9.03
CA THR A 35 -12.08 -1.17 7.70
C THR A 35 -13.43 -1.86 7.55
N VAL A 36 -14.22 -1.39 6.61
CA VAL A 36 -15.47 -2.01 6.18
C VAL A 36 -15.44 -2.25 4.67
N PRO A 37 -16.15 -3.26 4.14
CA PRO A 37 -16.16 -3.55 2.72
C PRO A 37 -16.54 -2.34 1.89
N ALA A 38 -15.73 -2.01 0.87
CA ALA A 38 -15.96 -0.88 -0.02
C ALA A 38 -15.51 -1.22 -1.44
N ALA A 39 -16.46 -1.23 -2.37
CA ALA A 39 -16.24 -1.53 -3.77
C ALA A 39 -17.26 -0.80 -4.66
N GLY A 40 -16.98 -0.69 -5.95
CA GLY A 40 -17.89 -0.03 -6.84
C GLY A 40 -17.39 0.15 -8.25
N VAL A 41 -17.97 1.13 -8.94
CA VAL A 41 -17.61 1.52 -10.30
C VAL A 41 -17.37 3.01 -10.36
N ILE A 42 -16.32 3.43 -11.07
CA ILE A 42 -16.05 4.84 -11.33
C ILE A 42 -16.10 5.14 -12.81
N LYS A 43 -16.72 6.28 -13.15
CA LYS A 43 -16.91 6.76 -14.51
C LYS A 43 -16.53 8.23 -14.61
N TYR A 44 -16.13 8.66 -15.78
CA TYR A 44 -16.00 10.07 -16.14
C TYR A 44 -16.93 10.37 -17.31
N GLN A 45 -17.88 11.30 -17.11
CA GLN A 45 -18.91 11.64 -18.10
C GLN A 45 -19.62 10.39 -18.66
N GLY A 46 -19.97 9.45 -17.77
CA GLY A 46 -20.65 8.20 -18.11
C GLY A 46 -19.77 7.10 -18.70
N LYS A 47 -18.49 7.36 -18.98
CA LYS A 47 -17.54 6.36 -19.50
C LYS A 47 -16.75 5.73 -18.33
N PRO A 48 -16.64 4.39 -18.26
CA PRO A 48 -15.85 3.74 -17.21
C PRO A 48 -14.38 4.16 -17.30
N LEU A 49 -13.74 4.33 -16.16
CA LEU A 49 -12.33 4.63 -16.07
C LEU A 49 -11.53 3.34 -15.90
N ASP A 50 -10.93 2.88 -16.99
CA ASP A 50 -10.08 1.70 -17.06
C ASP A 50 -8.66 1.97 -16.55
N PHE A 51 -8.12 1.08 -15.75
CA PHE A 51 -6.74 1.11 -15.26
C PHE A 51 -6.32 2.42 -14.58
N HIS A 52 -7.25 2.99 -13.82
CA HIS A 52 -6.98 4.16 -12.99
C HIS A 52 -6.82 3.76 -11.52
N ARG A 53 -5.85 4.34 -10.86
CA ARG A 53 -5.78 4.31 -9.39
C ARG A 53 -6.81 5.26 -8.84
N VAL A 54 -7.70 4.74 -8.03
CA VAL A 54 -8.69 5.51 -7.27
C VAL A 54 -8.25 5.51 -5.82
N SER A 55 -8.10 6.70 -5.22
CA SER A 55 -7.71 6.84 -3.82
C SER A 55 -8.83 7.54 -3.05
N PHE A 56 -9.21 6.94 -1.94
CA PHE A 56 -10.19 7.44 -0.98
C PHE A 56 -9.44 7.95 0.24
N ILE A 57 -9.39 9.25 0.41
CA ILE A 57 -8.53 9.91 1.39
C ILE A 57 -9.40 10.48 2.50
N PRO A 58 -9.43 9.83 3.69
CA PRO A 58 -10.13 10.32 4.86
C PRO A 58 -9.29 11.37 5.58
N ASP A 59 -9.91 12.21 6.39
CA ASP A 59 -9.19 13.17 7.23
C ASP A 59 -8.48 12.45 8.39
N GLY A 60 -7.16 12.63 8.47
CA GLY A 60 -6.34 12.16 9.58
C GLY A 60 -6.21 10.64 9.73
N LYS A 61 -6.68 9.84 8.75
CA LYS A 61 -6.61 8.38 8.77
C LYS A 61 -5.90 7.85 7.52
N ARG A 62 -5.65 6.54 7.48
CA ARG A 62 -5.00 5.89 6.35
C ARG A 62 -5.91 5.89 5.11
N PRO A 63 -5.40 6.31 3.94
CA PRO A 63 -6.17 6.25 2.70
C PRO A 63 -6.40 4.80 2.24
N ALA A 64 -7.54 4.57 1.62
CA ALA A 64 -7.81 3.36 0.87
C ALA A 64 -7.55 3.61 -0.62
N ALA A 65 -7.09 2.60 -1.34
CA ALA A 65 -6.84 2.71 -2.77
C ALA A 65 -7.17 1.41 -3.50
N ALA A 66 -7.43 1.53 -4.79
CA ALA A 66 -7.58 0.41 -5.72
C ALA A 66 -7.15 0.84 -7.11
N VAL A 67 -6.85 -0.12 -7.97
CA VAL A 67 -6.74 0.09 -9.42
C VAL A 67 -8.00 -0.48 -10.07
N THR A 68 -8.63 0.30 -10.95
CA THR A 68 -9.83 -0.14 -11.65
C THR A 68 -9.51 -1.17 -12.72
N ASP A 69 -10.47 -2.06 -12.98
CA ASP A 69 -10.44 -2.96 -14.14
C ASP A 69 -10.86 -2.25 -15.45
N ALA A 70 -10.99 -3.01 -16.54
CA ALA A 70 -11.39 -2.48 -17.85
C ALA A 70 -12.81 -1.89 -17.87
N GLU A 71 -13.67 -2.28 -16.94
CA GLU A 71 -15.03 -1.80 -16.76
C GLU A 71 -15.17 -0.68 -15.73
N GLY A 72 -14.04 -0.21 -15.18
CA GLY A 72 -13.99 0.83 -14.15
C GLY A 72 -14.40 0.35 -12.76
N ARG A 73 -14.44 -0.97 -12.50
CA ARG A 73 -14.74 -1.54 -11.19
C ARG A 73 -13.52 -1.51 -10.30
N PHE A 74 -13.75 -1.33 -9.02
CA PHE A 74 -12.69 -1.32 -8.01
C PHE A 74 -13.14 -1.98 -6.70
N THR A 75 -12.18 -2.54 -5.96
CA THR A 75 -12.35 -3.00 -4.58
C THR A 75 -11.27 -2.36 -3.74
N LEU A 76 -11.66 -1.54 -2.76
CA LEU A 76 -10.71 -0.76 -1.97
C LEU A 76 -9.92 -1.61 -0.98
N GLY A 77 -8.70 -1.19 -0.75
CA GLY A 77 -7.84 -1.73 0.30
C GLY A 77 -7.12 -0.62 1.06
N THR A 78 -7.10 -0.71 2.38
CA THR A 78 -6.45 0.26 3.30
C THR A 78 -5.18 -0.32 3.93
N ASN A 79 -5.28 -1.47 4.59
CA ASN A 79 -4.15 -2.16 5.23
C ASN A 79 -3.61 -3.29 4.35
N ALA A 80 -4.49 -3.91 3.58
CA ALA A 80 -4.22 -4.97 2.62
C ALA A 80 -5.13 -4.81 1.41
N GLU A 81 -4.81 -5.50 0.32
CA GLU A 81 -5.63 -5.49 -0.89
C GLU A 81 -7.03 -6.04 -0.60
N GLY A 82 -8.05 -5.27 -0.94
CA GLY A 82 -9.46 -5.68 -0.82
C GLY A 82 -10.04 -5.70 0.60
N ASP A 83 -9.32 -5.21 1.62
CA ASP A 83 -9.82 -5.18 3.00
C ASP A 83 -10.82 -4.04 3.26
N GLY A 84 -11.06 -3.19 2.26
CA GLY A 84 -12.05 -2.13 2.30
C GLY A 84 -11.50 -0.76 2.65
N ALA A 85 -12.35 0.10 3.19
CA ALA A 85 -12.02 1.47 3.56
C ALA A 85 -12.44 1.78 5.01
N VAL A 86 -11.84 2.81 5.59
CA VAL A 86 -12.22 3.32 6.91
C VAL A 86 -13.60 3.99 6.83
N VAL A 87 -14.40 3.87 7.88
CA VAL A 87 -15.71 4.54 7.97
C VAL A 87 -15.55 6.05 8.00
N GLY A 88 -16.40 6.76 7.28
CA GLY A 88 -16.52 8.22 7.27
C GLY A 88 -16.32 8.85 5.89
N LYS A 89 -16.15 10.17 5.90
CA LYS A 89 -16.03 10.97 4.68
C LYS A 89 -14.63 10.85 4.08
N HIS A 90 -14.58 10.62 2.76
CA HIS A 90 -13.36 10.53 1.97
C HIS A 90 -13.39 11.52 0.81
N VAL A 91 -12.26 12.14 0.54
CA VAL A 91 -12.03 12.86 -0.72
C VAL A 91 -11.48 11.85 -1.73
N ILE A 92 -11.97 11.92 -2.98
CA ILE A 92 -11.58 10.98 -4.03
C ILE A 92 -10.60 11.64 -4.97
N THR A 93 -9.49 10.94 -5.25
CA THR A 93 -8.57 11.31 -6.31
C THR A 93 -8.40 10.16 -7.29
N VAL A 94 -8.07 10.50 -8.54
CA VAL A 94 -7.97 9.54 -9.63
C VAL A 94 -6.73 9.83 -10.46
N GLU A 95 -5.95 8.79 -10.74
CA GLU A 95 -4.73 8.87 -11.53
C GLU A 95 -4.66 7.68 -12.50
N TYR A 96 -4.36 7.93 -13.77
CA TYR A 96 -4.15 6.85 -14.72
C TYR A 96 -2.81 6.16 -14.49
N VAL A 97 -2.83 4.84 -14.32
CA VAL A 97 -1.64 4.01 -14.10
C VAL A 97 -1.34 3.03 -15.24
N GLY A 98 -2.30 2.82 -16.13
CA GLY A 98 -2.19 1.86 -17.23
C GLY A 98 -2.52 0.42 -16.83
N PRO A 99 -2.68 -0.46 -17.83
CA PRO A 99 -2.90 -1.88 -17.59
C PRO A 99 -1.68 -2.51 -16.90
N PRO A 100 -1.87 -3.60 -16.14
CA PRO A 100 -0.77 -4.32 -15.54
C PRO A 100 0.22 -4.79 -16.62
N SER A 101 1.52 -4.61 -16.37
CA SER A 101 2.55 -5.14 -17.25
C SER A 101 2.57 -6.67 -17.15
N ASN A 102 2.63 -7.35 -18.30
CA ASN A 102 2.84 -8.80 -18.35
C ASN A 102 4.34 -9.15 -18.41
N ASP A 103 5.19 -8.28 -17.85
CA ASP A 103 6.63 -8.48 -17.87
C ASP A 103 7.01 -9.67 -16.99
N GLU A 104 7.86 -10.56 -17.51
CA GLU A 104 8.45 -11.63 -16.73
C GLU A 104 9.39 -11.03 -15.67
N PRO A 105 9.49 -11.61 -14.46
CA PRO A 105 10.43 -11.17 -13.45
C PRO A 105 11.86 -11.06 -14.00
N GLY A 106 12.44 -9.85 -13.97
CA GLY A 106 13.78 -9.55 -14.48
C GLY A 106 13.83 -9.06 -15.93
N LYS A 107 12.69 -8.88 -16.59
CA LYS A 107 12.53 -8.23 -17.91
C LYS A 107 11.62 -7.02 -17.85
N GLU A 108 11.75 -6.23 -16.81
CA GLU A 108 10.95 -5.03 -16.63
C GLU A 108 11.22 -4.04 -17.76
N THR A 109 10.19 -3.79 -18.58
CA THR A 109 10.25 -2.80 -19.65
C THR A 109 9.84 -1.46 -19.05
N PHE A 110 10.76 -0.52 -18.94
CA PHE A 110 10.47 0.86 -18.51
C PHE A 110 9.73 1.68 -19.58
N ALA A 111 8.87 1.04 -20.37
CA ALA A 111 8.04 1.75 -21.32
C ALA A 111 6.92 2.49 -20.57
N PRO A 112 6.63 3.74 -20.96
CA PRO A 112 5.48 4.45 -20.39
C PRO A 112 4.19 3.66 -20.72
N PRO A 113 3.20 3.65 -19.81
CA PRO A 113 1.93 2.97 -20.07
C PRO A 113 1.27 3.54 -21.34
N PRO A 114 0.47 2.73 -22.05
CA PRO A 114 -0.31 3.22 -23.19
C PRO A 114 -1.19 4.39 -22.75
N ALA A 115 -1.53 5.27 -23.67
CA ALA A 115 -2.39 6.41 -23.35
C ALA A 115 -3.75 5.93 -22.81
N ALA A 116 -4.26 6.63 -21.78
CA ALA A 116 -5.59 6.36 -21.24
C ALA A 116 -6.67 6.48 -22.32
N ALA A 117 -7.63 5.55 -22.35
CA ALA A 117 -8.78 5.60 -23.24
C ALA A 117 -9.69 6.80 -22.89
N VAL A 118 -9.79 7.14 -21.62
CA VAL A 118 -10.53 8.29 -21.08
C VAL A 118 -9.56 9.24 -20.38
N LYS A 119 -9.44 10.47 -20.89
CA LYS A 119 -8.60 11.51 -20.23
C LYS A 119 -9.40 12.18 -19.15
N VAL A 120 -8.97 11.97 -17.91
CA VAL A 120 -9.53 12.65 -16.74
C VAL A 120 -8.79 13.99 -16.52
N PRO A 121 -9.50 15.10 -16.27
CA PRO A 121 -8.88 16.39 -15.97
C PRO A 121 -7.99 16.30 -14.73
N ALA A 122 -6.87 17.05 -14.77
CA ALA A 122 -5.89 17.09 -13.68
C ALA A 122 -6.50 17.56 -12.33
N LYS A 123 -7.64 18.25 -12.33
CA LYS A 123 -8.33 18.63 -11.09
C LYS A 123 -8.63 17.43 -10.18
N PHE A 124 -8.83 16.24 -10.73
CA PHE A 124 -9.14 15.03 -9.96
C PHE A 124 -7.91 14.29 -9.41
N THR A 125 -6.69 14.75 -9.72
CA THR A 125 -5.47 14.12 -9.20
C THR A 125 -5.05 14.63 -7.82
N SER A 126 -5.66 15.73 -7.33
CA SER A 126 -5.33 16.34 -6.04
C SER A 126 -6.56 16.46 -5.15
N THR A 127 -6.38 16.28 -3.85
CA THR A 127 -7.43 16.43 -2.83
C THR A 127 -7.99 17.84 -2.76
N GLU A 128 -7.16 18.86 -3.02
CA GLU A 128 -7.55 20.26 -2.95
C GLU A 128 -8.48 20.67 -4.12
N THR A 129 -8.34 20.01 -5.25
CA THR A 129 -9.03 20.40 -6.49
C THR A 129 -10.08 19.39 -6.96
N SER A 130 -10.06 18.17 -6.45
CA SER A 130 -10.97 17.11 -6.87
C SER A 130 -12.43 17.50 -6.68
N GLY A 131 -12.77 18.09 -5.54
CA GLY A 131 -14.15 18.46 -5.20
C GLY A 131 -15.13 17.28 -5.07
N VAL A 132 -14.64 16.04 -5.20
CA VAL A 132 -15.45 14.81 -5.09
C VAL A 132 -15.24 14.20 -3.74
N SER A 133 -16.33 13.96 -3.03
CA SER A 133 -16.28 13.27 -1.73
C SER A 133 -17.42 12.28 -1.60
N ILE A 134 -17.15 11.20 -0.86
CA ILE A 134 -18.13 10.17 -0.56
C ILE A 134 -18.05 9.81 0.93
N ASP A 135 -19.16 9.34 1.48
CA ASP A 135 -19.23 8.84 2.84
C ASP A 135 -19.31 7.31 2.82
N ILE A 136 -18.42 6.64 3.54
CA ILE A 136 -18.44 5.19 3.73
C ILE A 136 -19.15 4.88 5.04
N PRO A 137 -20.34 4.24 5.00
CA PRO A 137 -21.11 3.92 6.18
C PRO A 137 -20.49 2.76 6.98
N GLU A 138 -20.86 2.62 8.25
CA GLU A 138 -20.38 1.53 9.14
C GLU A 138 -20.69 0.13 8.61
N ALA A 139 -21.75 -0.03 7.84
CA ALA A 139 -22.07 -1.32 7.19
C ALA A 139 -21.19 -1.63 5.97
N GLY A 140 -20.36 -0.68 5.54
CA GLY A 140 -19.67 -0.73 4.27
C GLY A 140 -20.60 -0.45 3.09
N ASN A 141 -20.02 -0.37 1.89
CA ASN A 141 -20.78 -0.24 0.64
C ASN A 141 -20.00 -0.87 -0.54
N THR A 142 -20.56 -1.95 -1.08
CA THR A 142 -19.96 -2.68 -2.22
C THR A 142 -20.60 -2.32 -3.57
N ASN A 143 -21.48 -1.30 -3.59
CA ASN A 143 -22.16 -0.84 -4.79
C ASN A 143 -22.00 0.69 -4.96
N LEU A 144 -20.77 1.18 -4.74
CA LEU A 144 -20.48 2.60 -4.96
C LEU A 144 -20.54 2.94 -6.44
N GLU A 145 -21.26 3.99 -6.78
CA GLU A 145 -21.27 4.55 -8.14
C GLU A 145 -20.72 5.96 -8.10
N ILE A 146 -19.58 6.17 -8.74
CA ILE A 146 -18.91 7.47 -8.79
C ILE A 146 -18.91 7.95 -10.24
N ASN A 147 -19.52 9.08 -10.50
CA ASN A 147 -19.49 9.73 -11.80
C ASN A 147 -18.78 11.09 -11.66
N LEU A 148 -17.62 11.20 -12.27
CA LEU A 148 -16.86 12.45 -12.35
C LEU A 148 -17.36 13.30 -13.50
N GLU A 149 -17.52 14.62 -13.29
CA GLU A 149 -18.01 15.59 -14.27
C GLU A 149 -17.05 16.75 -14.50
#